data_2b0b0ca228b0c87b583b864eec3170f3
#
_entry.id   2b0b0ca228b0c87b583b864eec3170f3
#
_cell.length_a   1.000
_cell.length_b   1.000
_cell.length_c   1.000
_cell.angle_alpha   90.00
_cell.angle_beta   90.00
_cell.angle_gamma   90.00
#
_symmetry.space_group_name_H-M   'P 1'
#
loop_
_entity.id
_entity.type
_entity.pdbx_description
1 polymer ?
#
loop_
_entity_poly.entity_id
_entity_poly.type
_entity_poly.pdbx_seq_one_letter_code
_entity_poly.pdbx_strand_id
1 'polypeptide(L)'
;MMNGIVGKNTHRVLDVNEFRAFAMVNEWAPLIFINGADSAGGKLFSLFHETVHLWIGENDLYNDRRYSINETKPIEFICNAVAGELMVPENVFLQKWNSNTNDDIHERIKVLARMFRCSGSVIARRALDNKTIDKSVYDRVIADAIEAYIQAKKEGSSGGDYYRVARSKLDSVFVRALCESVNSGRTSFTEAYRLTNTTSKTFSEVASGLGCVLW
;
A
#
# COMPACT_ATOMS: atom_id res chain seq x y z
N MET A 1 -6.56 2.35 -6.13
CA MET A 1 -6.68 1.05 -6.80
C MET A 1 -5.57 0.13 -6.34
N MET A 2 -5.78 -1.17 -6.20
CA MET A 2 -4.74 -2.11 -5.73
C MET A 2 -4.79 -3.40 -6.53
N ASN A 3 -3.64 -3.87 -7.01
CA ASN A 3 -3.49 -5.17 -7.65
C ASN A 3 -2.09 -5.73 -7.39
N GLY A 4 -1.96 -7.03 -7.20
CA GLY A 4 -0.67 -7.71 -6.95
C GLY A 4 -0.22 -8.64 -8.08
N ILE A 5 -0.97 -8.69 -9.20
CA ILE A 5 -0.67 -9.58 -10.33
C ILE A 5 -0.82 -8.83 -11.65
N VAL A 6 -0.14 -9.31 -12.68
CA VAL A 6 -0.28 -8.76 -14.03
C VAL A 6 -1.55 -9.30 -14.70
N GLY A 7 -2.51 -8.44 -14.97
CA GLY A 7 -3.79 -8.81 -15.59
C GLY A 7 -4.56 -9.86 -14.77
N LYS A 8 -4.86 -11.01 -15.39
CA LYS A 8 -5.54 -12.17 -14.76
C LYS A 8 -4.58 -13.30 -14.38
N ASN A 9 -3.29 -13.16 -14.67
CA ASN A 9 -2.32 -14.24 -14.47
C ASN A 9 -1.85 -14.28 -13.00
N THR A 10 -2.41 -15.19 -12.22
CA THR A 10 -2.08 -15.38 -10.81
C THR A 10 -0.64 -15.86 -10.57
N HIS A 11 0.03 -16.40 -11.60
CA HIS A 11 1.43 -16.81 -11.53
C HIS A 11 2.40 -15.65 -11.80
N ARG A 12 1.90 -14.53 -12.34
CA ARG A 12 2.72 -13.36 -12.64
C ARG A 12 2.46 -12.26 -11.60
N VAL A 13 3.12 -12.40 -10.47
CA VAL A 13 3.05 -11.44 -9.35
C VAL A 13 3.84 -10.18 -9.73
N LEU A 14 3.31 -9.00 -9.38
CA LEU A 14 4.03 -7.74 -9.53
C LEU A 14 5.22 -7.70 -8.57
N ASP A 15 6.40 -7.40 -9.09
CA ASP A 15 7.59 -7.30 -8.25
C ASP A 15 7.61 -5.98 -7.49
N VAL A 16 7.64 -6.06 -6.15
CA VAL A 16 7.73 -4.89 -5.26
C VAL A 16 9.05 -4.14 -5.44
N ASN A 17 10.07 -4.84 -5.98
CA ASN A 17 11.35 -4.22 -6.29
C ASN A 17 11.31 -3.41 -7.60
N GLU A 18 10.39 -3.70 -8.50
CA GLU A 18 10.19 -2.91 -9.72
C GLU A 18 9.39 -1.65 -9.44
N PHE A 19 8.28 -1.78 -8.68
CA PHE A 19 7.52 -0.62 -8.22
C PHE A 19 6.63 -0.97 -7.02
N ARG A 20 6.32 0.02 -6.17
CA ARG A 20 5.44 -0.12 -5.01
C ARG A 20 4.09 0.54 -5.19
N ALA A 21 4.08 1.74 -5.73
CA ALA A 21 2.88 2.53 -5.99
C ALA A 21 3.16 3.58 -7.05
N PHE A 22 2.13 4.25 -7.53
CA PHE A 22 2.23 5.49 -8.27
C PHE A 22 0.95 6.31 -8.14
N ALA A 23 1.07 7.62 -8.24
CA ALA A 23 -0.04 8.55 -8.33
C ALA A 23 -0.18 9.10 -9.76
N MET A 24 -1.42 9.27 -10.19
CA MET A 24 -1.78 10.01 -11.40
C MET A 24 -2.60 11.22 -10.98
N VAL A 25 -2.03 12.40 -11.13
CA VAL A 25 -2.74 13.66 -10.89
C VAL A 25 -3.66 13.94 -12.07
N ASN A 26 -4.93 14.06 -11.79
CA ASN A 26 -5.93 14.40 -12.78
C ASN A 26 -7.01 15.26 -12.10
N GLU A 27 -7.43 16.33 -12.73
CA GLU A 27 -8.41 17.29 -12.19
C GLU A 27 -9.75 16.61 -11.85
N TRP A 28 -10.19 15.64 -12.66
CA TRP A 28 -11.49 14.99 -12.55
C TRP A 28 -11.46 13.64 -11.83
N ALA A 29 -10.36 12.91 -11.98
CA ALA A 29 -10.24 11.54 -11.48
C ALA A 29 -8.80 11.22 -11.06
N PRO A 30 -8.32 11.80 -9.94
CA PRO A 30 -7.01 11.43 -9.41
C PRO A 30 -6.98 9.96 -9.03
N LEU A 31 -5.87 9.29 -9.28
CA LEU A 31 -5.72 7.87 -9.03
C LEU A 31 -4.43 7.59 -8.26
N ILE A 32 -4.53 6.78 -7.20
CA ILE A 32 -3.38 6.10 -6.60
C ILE A 32 -3.48 4.61 -6.94
N PHE A 33 -2.41 4.06 -7.49
CA PHE A 33 -2.25 2.63 -7.66
C PHE A 33 -1.23 2.08 -6.66
N ILE A 34 -1.56 0.98 -5.98
CA ILE A 34 -0.69 0.33 -4.98
C ILE A 34 -0.44 -1.10 -5.41
N ASN A 35 0.83 -1.53 -5.38
CA ASN A 35 1.21 -2.91 -5.59
C ASN A 35 0.69 -3.79 -4.45
N GLY A 36 -0.31 -4.61 -4.75
CA GLY A 36 -0.96 -5.49 -3.78
C GLY A 36 -0.06 -6.60 -3.24
N ALA A 37 1.08 -6.87 -3.90
CA ALA A 37 2.06 -7.86 -3.45
C ALA A 37 2.95 -7.36 -2.31
N ASP A 38 2.95 -6.05 -2.04
CA ASP A 38 3.72 -5.48 -0.92
C ASP A 38 3.12 -5.87 0.44
N SER A 39 3.91 -5.74 1.49
CA SER A 39 3.49 -5.92 2.88
C SER A 39 2.39 -4.93 3.27
N ALA A 40 1.60 -5.24 4.30
CA ALA A 40 0.55 -4.34 4.77
C ALA A 40 1.10 -2.95 5.16
N GLY A 41 2.24 -2.90 5.86
CA GLY A 41 2.92 -1.66 6.22
C GLY A 41 3.49 -0.92 5.01
N GLY A 42 4.06 -1.65 4.04
CA GLY A 42 4.55 -1.07 2.79
C GLY A 42 3.43 -0.43 1.97
N LYS A 43 2.29 -1.12 1.85
CA LYS A 43 1.08 -0.57 1.17
C LYS A 43 0.56 0.69 1.84
N LEU A 44 0.54 0.73 3.17
CA LEU A 44 0.08 1.90 3.91
C LEU A 44 1.04 3.08 3.75
N PHE A 45 2.35 2.83 3.85
CA PHE A 45 3.36 3.85 3.60
C PHE A 45 3.25 4.41 2.17
N SER A 46 3.16 3.53 1.17
CA SER A 46 2.99 3.92 -0.22
C SER A 46 1.72 4.74 -0.44
N LEU A 47 0.60 4.38 0.21
CA LEU A 47 -0.64 5.16 0.13
C LEU A 47 -0.43 6.59 0.62
N PHE A 48 0.19 6.78 1.78
CA PHE A 48 0.48 8.12 2.30
C PHE A 48 1.45 8.89 1.41
N HIS A 49 2.50 8.24 0.93
CA HIS A 49 3.49 8.82 0.03
C HIS A 49 2.83 9.35 -1.25
N GLU A 50 2.04 8.52 -1.94
CA GLU A 50 1.34 8.90 -3.17
C GLU A 50 0.24 9.95 -2.92
N THR A 51 -0.35 9.97 -1.73
CA THR A 51 -1.30 11.03 -1.35
C THR A 51 -0.60 12.39 -1.30
N VAL A 52 0.63 12.46 -0.85
CA VAL A 52 1.41 13.71 -0.83
C VAL A 52 1.70 14.18 -2.25
N HIS A 53 2.05 13.28 -3.19
CA HIS A 53 2.19 13.63 -4.61
C HIS A 53 0.91 14.24 -5.19
N LEU A 54 -0.27 13.67 -4.87
CA LEU A 54 -1.55 14.24 -5.29
C LEU A 54 -1.79 15.63 -4.69
N TRP A 55 -1.43 15.87 -3.42
CA TRP A 55 -1.59 17.18 -2.78
C TRP A 55 -0.67 18.24 -3.38
N ILE A 56 0.54 17.87 -3.79
CA ILE A 56 1.50 18.78 -4.42
C ILE A 56 1.13 19.03 -5.90
N GLY A 57 0.38 18.11 -6.50
CA GLY A 57 -0.04 18.21 -7.90
C GLY A 57 1.02 17.76 -8.90
N GLU A 58 2.00 16.97 -8.48
CA GLU A 58 3.02 16.41 -9.36
C GLU A 58 2.76 14.94 -9.67
N ASN A 59 2.74 14.62 -10.99
CA ASN A 59 2.76 13.24 -11.46
C ASN A 59 4.18 12.71 -11.34
N ASP A 60 4.41 11.78 -10.45
CA ASP A 60 5.66 11.01 -10.46
C ASP A 60 5.34 9.51 -10.53
N LEU A 61 5.94 8.84 -11.52
CA LEU A 61 6.03 7.39 -11.54
C LEU A 61 7.16 7.02 -10.59
N TYR A 62 6.79 6.78 -9.34
CA TYR A 62 7.73 6.37 -8.31
C TYR A 62 8.30 5.01 -8.67
N ASN A 63 9.47 4.99 -9.30
CA ASN A 63 10.41 3.88 -9.41
C ASN A 63 11.39 3.97 -10.56
N ASP A 64 11.85 5.12 -10.94
CA ASP A 64 13.02 5.12 -11.81
C ASP A 64 14.28 4.88 -10.96
N ARG A 65 14.62 3.59 -10.75
CA ARG A 65 15.89 3.16 -10.14
C ARG A 65 17.14 3.61 -10.94
N ARG A 66 16.94 4.25 -12.10
CA ARG A 66 18.01 4.86 -12.89
C ARG A 66 18.55 6.14 -12.27
N TYR A 67 17.79 6.75 -11.33
CA TYR A 67 18.34 7.82 -10.52
C TYR A 67 19.19 7.22 -9.39
N SER A 68 20.47 7.48 -9.44
CA SER A 68 21.44 7.07 -8.42
C SER A 68 20.97 7.56 -7.03
N ILE A 69 21.33 6.81 -5.99
CA ILE A 69 21.04 7.11 -4.58
C ILE A 69 21.43 8.55 -4.17
N ASN A 70 22.22 9.23 -5.00
CA ASN A 70 22.72 10.59 -4.77
C ASN A 70 21.83 11.70 -5.37
N GLU A 71 20.76 11.39 -6.10
CA GLU A 71 19.86 12.36 -6.73
C GLU A 71 18.40 12.18 -6.33
N THR A 72 18.14 11.95 -5.03
CA THR A 72 16.78 11.95 -4.52
C THR A 72 16.19 13.35 -4.73
N LYS A 73 15.17 13.46 -5.58
CA LYS A 73 14.50 14.74 -5.81
C LYS A 73 14.04 15.30 -4.44
N PRO A 74 14.13 16.61 -4.19
CA PRO A 74 13.69 17.23 -2.93
C PRO A 74 12.26 16.86 -2.56
N ILE A 75 11.39 16.66 -3.55
CA ILE A 75 10.00 16.27 -3.36
C ILE A 75 9.87 14.87 -2.74
N GLU A 76 10.68 13.91 -3.15
CA GLU A 76 10.68 12.55 -2.59
C GLU A 76 11.02 12.54 -1.10
N PHE A 77 11.96 13.41 -0.69
CA PHE A 77 12.28 13.58 0.71
C PHE A 77 11.06 14.09 1.49
N ILE A 78 10.35 15.08 0.95
CA ILE A 78 9.13 15.63 1.57
C ILE A 78 8.05 14.55 1.64
N CYS A 79 7.79 13.83 0.55
CA CYS A 79 6.80 12.75 0.51
C CYS A 79 7.09 11.67 1.54
N ASN A 80 8.35 11.25 1.65
CA ASN A 80 8.78 10.27 2.63
C ASN A 80 8.64 10.78 4.08
N ALA A 81 9.01 12.03 4.34
CA ALA A 81 8.91 12.65 5.66
C ALA A 81 7.45 12.77 6.11
N VAL A 82 6.58 13.28 5.23
CA VAL A 82 5.15 13.42 5.52
C VAL A 82 4.47 12.06 5.68
N ALA A 83 4.75 11.11 4.80
CA ALA A 83 4.22 9.74 4.93
C ALA A 83 4.65 9.09 6.25
N GLY A 84 5.91 9.27 6.63
CA GLY A 84 6.43 8.80 7.92
C GLY A 84 5.71 9.44 9.11
N GLU A 85 5.46 10.76 9.05
CA GLU A 85 4.75 11.50 10.09
C GLU A 85 3.28 11.10 10.20
N LEU A 86 2.58 10.91 9.08
CA LEU A 86 1.20 10.42 9.06
C LEU A 86 1.09 9.01 9.63
N MET A 87 2.09 8.18 9.41
CA MET A 87 2.11 6.79 9.84
C MET A 87 2.48 6.64 11.33
N VAL A 88 3.46 7.40 11.77
CA VAL A 88 4.01 7.38 13.13
C VAL A 88 4.31 8.80 13.57
N PRO A 89 3.31 9.56 14.04
CA PRO A 89 3.50 10.93 14.50
C PRO A 89 4.59 11.00 15.60
N GLU A 90 5.55 11.89 15.43
CA GLU A 90 6.76 11.96 16.28
C GLU A 90 6.45 12.16 17.74
N ASN A 91 5.54 13.10 18.05
CA ASN A 91 5.16 13.40 19.43
C ASN A 91 4.52 12.18 20.13
N VAL A 92 3.65 11.44 19.42
CA VAL A 92 3.01 10.22 19.93
C VAL A 92 4.04 9.11 20.07
N PHE A 93 4.94 8.97 19.09
CA PHE A 93 6.04 8.00 19.15
C PHE A 93 6.90 8.23 20.38
N LEU A 94 7.41 9.45 20.60
CA LEU A 94 8.26 9.77 21.74
C LEU A 94 7.55 9.54 23.08
N GLN A 95 6.29 9.93 23.20
CA GLN A 95 5.50 9.66 24.40
C GLN A 95 5.41 8.15 24.67
N LYS A 96 5.12 7.34 23.66
CA LYS A 96 4.96 5.89 23.80
C LYS A 96 6.31 5.17 23.97
N TRP A 97 7.34 5.66 23.32
CA TRP A 97 8.70 5.15 23.48
C TRP A 97 9.19 5.32 24.91
N ASN A 98 9.03 6.52 25.47
CA ASN A 98 9.50 6.85 26.82
C ASN A 98 8.66 6.20 27.92
N SER A 99 7.37 5.97 27.68
CA SER A 99 6.48 5.26 28.62
C SER A 99 6.66 3.75 28.63
N ASN A 100 7.35 3.18 27.65
CA ASN A 100 7.60 1.75 27.58
C ASN A 100 8.86 1.41 28.40
N THR A 101 8.66 0.73 29.52
CA THR A 101 9.73 0.35 30.46
C THR A 101 10.44 -0.96 30.08
N ASN A 102 10.14 -1.55 28.95
CA ASN A 102 10.83 -2.76 28.50
C ASN A 102 12.26 -2.42 28.06
N ASP A 103 13.25 -3.03 28.69
CA ASP A 103 14.67 -2.81 28.40
C ASP A 103 15.11 -3.47 27.09
N ASP A 104 14.36 -4.48 26.61
CA ASP A 104 14.59 -5.09 25.31
C ASP A 104 14.06 -4.18 24.18
N ILE A 105 14.99 -3.60 23.43
CA ILE A 105 14.68 -2.70 22.30
C ILE A 105 13.88 -3.43 21.23
N HIS A 106 14.14 -4.69 20.94
CA HIS A 106 13.40 -5.46 19.93
C HIS A 106 11.93 -5.64 20.33
N GLU A 107 11.65 -5.97 21.59
CA GLU A 107 10.27 -6.08 22.08
C GLU A 107 9.58 -4.72 22.13
N ARG A 108 10.30 -3.65 22.51
CA ARG A 108 9.77 -2.28 22.45
C ARG A 108 9.34 -1.89 21.03
N ILE A 109 10.18 -2.18 20.04
CA ILE A 109 9.88 -1.96 18.62
C ILE A 109 8.64 -2.78 18.18
N LYS A 110 8.56 -4.05 18.57
CA LYS A 110 7.40 -4.92 18.23
C LYS A 110 6.08 -4.38 18.82
N VAL A 111 6.10 -3.95 20.06
CA VAL A 111 4.91 -3.38 20.73
C VAL A 111 4.43 -2.13 19.99
N LEU A 112 5.35 -1.21 19.68
CA LEU A 112 5.03 0.02 18.96
C LEU A 112 4.59 -0.25 17.51
N ALA A 113 5.22 -1.21 16.83
CA ALA A 113 4.83 -1.62 15.48
C ALA A 113 3.37 -2.12 15.44
N ARG A 114 2.95 -2.91 16.43
CA ARG A 114 1.55 -3.33 16.56
C ARG A 114 0.60 -2.16 16.84
N MET A 115 0.99 -1.24 17.73
CA MET A 115 0.19 -0.05 18.08
C MET A 115 -0.03 0.84 16.86
N PHE A 116 1.02 1.17 16.12
CA PHE A 116 0.97 2.02 14.94
C PHE A 116 0.55 1.28 13.66
N ARG A 117 0.33 -0.05 13.75
CA ARG A 117 -0.02 -0.92 12.61
C ARG A 117 0.96 -0.80 11.44
N CYS A 118 2.24 -0.67 11.76
CA CYS A 118 3.32 -0.58 10.79
C CYS A 118 4.36 -1.70 11.00
N SER A 119 5.39 -1.74 10.16
CA SER A 119 6.49 -2.69 10.34
C SER A 119 7.45 -2.24 11.46
N GLY A 120 8.15 -3.19 12.06
CA GLY A 120 9.23 -2.89 13.01
C GLY A 120 10.32 -2.00 12.40
N SER A 121 10.56 -2.12 11.08
CA SER A 121 11.52 -1.27 10.35
C SER A 121 11.13 0.21 10.36
N VAL A 122 9.83 0.54 10.28
CA VAL A 122 9.34 1.92 10.35
C VAL A 122 9.56 2.49 11.76
N ILE A 123 9.27 1.72 12.80
CA ILE A 123 9.51 2.13 14.20
C ILE A 123 11.02 2.30 14.46
N ALA A 124 11.83 1.35 13.99
CA ALA A 124 13.29 1.44 14.14
C ALA A 124 13.86 2.68 13.42
N ARG A 125 13.34 3.02 12.23
CA ARG A 125 13.72 4.23 11.52
C ARG A 125 13.35 5.48 12.31
N ARG A 126 12.13 5.56 12.83
CA ARG A 126 11.68 6.67 13.68
C ARG A 126 12.54 6.79 14.95
N ALA A 127 12.91 5.66 15.56
CA ALA A 127 13.76 5.61 16.72
C ALA A 127 15.19 6.11 16.41
N LEU A 128 15.73 5.76 15.25
CA LEU A 128 17.04 6.25 14.78
C LEU A 128 17.00 7.76 14.50
N ASP A 129 15.97 8.24 13.80
CA ASP A 129 15.82 9.67 13.46
C ASP A 129 15.71 10.54 14.73
N ASN A 130 15.05 10.02 15.78
CA ASN A 130 14.94 10.64 17.09
C ASN A 130 16.12 10.33 18.03
N LYS A 131 17.17 9.67 17.55
CA LYS A 131 18.38 9.34 18.32
C LYS A 131 18.09 8.52 19.60
N THR A 132 17.01 7.77 19.63
CA THR A 132 16.65 6.88 20.74
C THR A 132 17.29 5.49 20.62
N ILE A 133 17.81 5.17 19.44
CA ILE A 133 18.66 4.00 19.18
C ILE A 133 19.84 4.40 18.29
N ASP A 134 20.91 3.60 18.34
CA ASP A 134 22.07 3.75 17.48
C ASP A 134 21.87 3.08 16.12
N LYS A 135 22.69 3.49 15.15
CA LYS A 135 22.66 2.91 13.79
C LYS A 135 22.92 1.39 13.80
N SER A 136 23.79 0.90 14.67
CA SER A 136 24.08 -0.54 14.78
C SER A 136 22.85 -1.35 15.20
N VAL A 137 22.03 -0.82 16.09
CA VAL A 137 20.76 -1.43 16.52
C VAL A 137 19.76 -1.39 15.37
N TYR A 138 19.65 -0.25 14.69
CA TYR A 138 18.79 -0.13 13.51
C TYR A 138 19.14 -1.15 12.43
N ASP A 139 20.42 -1.26 12.05
CA ASP A 139 20.89 -2.17 11.02
C ASP A 139 20.58 -3.65 11.38
N ARG A 140 20.67 -4.02 12.66
CA ARG A 140 20.29 -5.35 13.16
C ARG A 140 18.79 -5.60 13.01
N VAL A 141 17.94 -4.66 13.43
CA VAL A 141 16.48 -4.79 13.30
C VAL A 141 16.07 -4.94 11.83
N ILE A 142 16.74 -4.22 10.91
CA ILE A 142 16.47 -4.35 9.48
C ILE A 142 16.90 -5.73 8.96
N ALA A 143 18.06 -6.23 9.37
CA ALA A 143 18.55 -7.56 8.97
C ALA A 143 17.57 -8.66 9.44
N ASP A 144 17.15 -8.63 10.70
CA ASP A 144 16.19 -9.58 11.27
C ASP A 144 14.83 -9.53 10.54
N ALA A 145 14.36 -8.33 10.18
CA ALA A 145 13.11 -8.15 9.44
C ALA A 145 13.20 -8.73 8.01
N ILE A 146 14.33 -8.58 7.33
CA ILE A 146 14.56 -9.16 6.00
C ILE A 146 14.58 -10.69 6.09
N GLU A 147 15.28 -11.25 7.08
CA GLU A 147 15.35 -12.70 7.28
C GLU A 147 13.96 -13.28 7.56
N ALA A 148 13.20 -12.68 8.47
CA ALA A 148 11.83 -13.07 8.77
C ALA A 148 10.92 -13.03 7.53
N TYR A 149 11.05 -12.00 6.68
CA TYR A 149 10.30 -11.90 5.42
C TYR A 149 10.64 -13.02 4.44
N ILE A 150 11.93 -13.37 4.30
CA ILE A 150 12.39 -14.46 3.43
C ILE A 150 11.83 -15.81 3.91
N GLN A 151 11.82 -16.06 5.22
CA GLN A 151 11.27 -17.28 5.79
C GLN A 151 9.75 -17.37 5.59
N ALA A 152 9.00 -16.31 5.90
CA ALA A 152 7.55 -16.27 5.70
C ALA A 152 7.15 -16.50 4.22
N LYS A 153 7.97 -16.02 3.28
CA LYS A 153 7.73 -16.25 1.84
C LYS A 153 7.93 -17.70 1.41
N LYS A 154 8.81 -18.44 2.07
CA LYS A 154 9.04 -19.87 1.81
C LYS A 154 7.90 -20.76 2.31
N GLU A 155 7.20 -20.35 3.38
CA GLU A 155 6.13 -21.14 4.01
C GLU A 155 4.81 -21.11 3.23
N GLY A 156 4.65 -20.22 2.23
CA GLY A 156 3.50 -20.15 1.34
C GLY A 156 2.21 -19.67 2.01
N SER A 157 1.33 -19.00 1.27
CA SER A 157 -0.01 -18.66 1.75
C SER A 157 -1.07 -19.54 1.10
N SER A 158 -2.05 -20.01 1.86
CA SER A 158 -3.23 -20.70 1.33
C SER A 158 -4.06 -19.77 0.45
N GLY A 159 -4.66 -20.30 -0.64
CA GLY A 159 -5.46 -19.53 -1.59
C GLY A 159 -6.65 -18.85 -0.93
N GLY A 160 -6.92 -17.60 -1.31
CA GLY A 160 -8.06 -16.82 -0.82
C GLY A 160 -9.32 -17.03 -1.66
N ASP A 161 -10.48 -16.62 -1.13
CA ASP A 161 -11.76 -16.60 -1.85
C ASP A 161 -11.64 -15.71 -3.10
N TYR A 162 -11.92 -16.30 -4.26
CA TYR A 162 -11.85 -15.65 -5.57
C TYR A 162 -12.67 -14.34 -5.65
N TYR A 163 -13.91 -14.35 -5.16
CA TYR A 163 -14.79 -13.16 -5.22
C TYR A 163 -14.34 -12.06 -4.26
N ARG A 164 -13.83 -12.44 -3.09
CA ARG A 164 -13.24 -11.49 -2.15
C ARG A 164 -11.99 -10.81 -2.73
N VAL A 165 -11.14 -11.58 -3.40
CA VAL A 165 -9.97 -11.05 -4.10
C VAL A 165 -10.38 -10.18 -5.29
N ALA A 166 -11.38 -10.59 -6.07
CA ALA A 166 -11.89 -9.79 -7.19
C ALA A 166 -12.45 -8.44 -6.71
N ARG A 167 -13.23 -8.43 -5.64
CA ARG A 167 -13.76 -7.21 -5.02
C ARG A 167 -12.67 -6.28 -4.49
N SER A 168 -11.64 -6.82 -3.85
CA SER A 168 -10.55 -6.01 -3.29
C SER A 168 -9.72 -5.27 -4.36
N LYS A 169 -9.82 -5.66 -5.63
CA LYS A 169 -9.13 -5.03 -6.76
C LYS A 169 -9.88 -3.84 -7.37
N LEU A 170 -11.15 -3.70 -7.05
CA LEU A 170 -12.03 -2.69 -7.63
C LEU A 170 -12.40 -1.65 -6.58
N ASP A 171 -12.35 -0.39 -6.98
CA ASP A 171 -12.84 0.70 -6.14
C ASP A 171 -14.38 0.68 -6.08
N SER A 172 -14.93 0.81 -4.87
CA SER A 172 -16.37 0.73 -4.65
C SER A 172 -17.14 1.91 -5.23
N VAL A 173 -16.53 3.09 -5.29
CA VAL A 173 -17.13 4.30 -5.89
C VAL A 173 -17.21 4.13 -7.40
N PHE A 174 -16.11 3.68 -8.01
CA PHE A 174 -16.07 3.37 -9.44
C PHE A 174 -17.12 2.31 -9.84
N VAL A 175 -17.21 1.19 -9.10
CA VAL A 175 -18.18 0.13 -9.42
C VAL A 175 -19.61 0.62 -9.29
N ARG A 176 -19.94 1.42 -8.27
CA ARG A 176 -21.27 2.02 -8.13
C ARG A 176 -21.61 2.95 -9.28
N ALA A 177 -20.72 3.87 -9.64
CA ALA A 177 -20.93 4.76 -10.79
C ALA A 177 -21.10 3.97 -12.11
N LEU A 178 -20.33 2.88 -12.26
CA LEU A 178 -20.44 2.00 -13.42
C LEU A 178 -21.81 1.27 -13.46
N CYS A 179 -22.28 0.74 -12.33
CA CYS A 179 -23.61 0.13 -12.22
C CYS A 179 -24.73 1.10 -12.56
N GLU A 180 -24.67 2.33 -12.05
CA GLU A 180 -25.64 3.39 -12.38
C GLU A 180 -25.61 3.71 -13.88
N SER A 181 -24.43 3.75 -14.49
CA SER A 181 -24.28 3.98 -15.93
C SER A 181 -24.84 2.82 -16.76
N VAL A 182 -24.67 1.58 -16.33
CA VAL A 182 -25.26 0.38 -16.96
C VAL A 182 -26.78 0.40 -16.80
N ASN A 183 -27.31 0.61 -15.61
CA ASN A 183 -28.73 0.63 -15.34
C ASN A 183 -29.47 1.76 -16.10
N SER A 184 -28.79 2.88 -16.36
CA SER A 184 -29.31 3.98 -17.19
C SER A 184 -29.11 3.78 -18.70
N GLY A 185 -28.54 2.65 -19.12
CA GLY A 185 -28.30 2.34 -20.54
C GLY A 185 -27.15 3.12 -21.19
N ARG A 186 -26.42 3.94 -20.43
CA ARG A 186 -25.28 4.72 -20.95
C ARG A 186 -24.02 3.88 -21.21
N THR A 187 -23.87 2.78 -20.49
CA THR A 187 -22.77 1.81 -20.63
C THR A 187 -23.35 0.43 -20.87
N SER A 188 -22.83 -0.30 -21.85
CA SER A 188 -23.24 -1.68 -22.10
C SER A 188 -22.66 -2.63 -21.05
N PHE A 189 -23.32 -3.75 -20.80
CA PHE A 189 -22.77 -4.82 -19.95
C PHE A 189 -21.40 -5.32 -20.45
N THR A 190 -21.21 -5.44 -21.76
CA THR A 190 -19.93 -5.85 -22.35
C THR A 190 -18.81 -4.87 -21.98
N GLU A 191 -19.08 -3.58 -22.05
CA GLU A 191 -18.13 -2.55 -21.64
C GLU A 191 -17.85 -2.60 -20.13
N ALA A 192 -18.87 -2.81 -19.31
CA ALA A 192 -18.70 -2.97 -17.86
C ALA A 192 -17.81 -4.16 -17.52
N TYR A 193 -17.97 -5.30 -18.21
CA TYR A 193 -17.11 -6.47 -18.03
C TYR A 193 -15.67 -6.18 -18.43
N ARG A 194 -15.47 -5.43 -19.50
CA ARG A 194 -14.14 -5.00 -19.96
C ARG A 194 -13.47 -4.08 -18.95
N LEU A 195 -14.16 -3.06 -18.48
CA LEU A 195 -13.65 -2.07 -17.53
C LEU A 195 -13.30 -2.68 -16.16
N THR A 196 -14.06 -3.66 -15.71
CA THR A 196 -13.82 -4.36 -14.43
C THR A 196 -12.95 -5.61 -14.57
N ASN A 197 -12.58 -5.96 -15.81
CA ASN A 197 -11.85 -7.19 -16.13
C ASN A 197 -12.54 -8.45 -15.55
N THR A 198 -13.87 -8.52 -15.68
CA THR A 198 -14.71 -9.61 -15.17
C THR A 198 -15.45 -10.32 -16.31
N THR A 199 -16.11 -11.42 -15.98
CA THR A 199 -17.11 -12.08 -16.85
C THR A 199 -18.51 -11.66 -16.37
N SER A 200 -19.56 -11.98 -17.15
CA SER A 200 -20.96 -11.70 -16.78
C SER A 200 -21.30 -12.25 -15.38
N LYS A 201 -20.95 -13.50 -15.11
CA LYS A 201 -21.18 -14.14 -13.81
C LYS A 201 -20.40 -13.44 -12.68
N THR A 202 -19.12 -13.15 -12.90
CA THR A 202 -18.26 -12.53 -11.89
C THR A 202 -18.65 -11.08 -11.62
N PHE A 203 -19.07 -10.32 -12.65
CA PHE A 203 -19.48 -8.93 -12.50
C PHE A 203 -20.69 -8.78 -11.59
N SER A 204 -21.73 -9.61 -11.81
CA SER A 204 -22.94 -9.60 -11.01
C SER A 204 -22.64 -9.85 -9.51
N GLU A 205 -21.82 -10.86 -9.20
CA GLU A 205 -21.41 -11.20 -7.83
C GLU A 205 -20.54 -10.10 -7.18
N VAL A 206 -19.63 -9.51 -7.95
CA VAL A 206 -18.78 -8.42 -7.47
C VAL A 206 -19.59 -7.16 -7.22
N ALA A 207 -20.48 -6.78 -8.14
CA ALA A 207 -21.34 -5.62 -8.04
C ALA A 207 -22.28 -5.73 -6.81
N SER A 208 -22.96 -6.87 -6.68
CA SER A 208 -23.80 -7.15 -5.51
C SER A 208 -23.05 -7.06 -4.19
N GLY A 209 -21.84 -7.64 -4.12
CA GLY A 209 -20.99 -7.58 -2.93
C GLY A 209 -20.42 -6.18 -2.60
N LEU A 210 -20.53 -5.22 -3.53
CA LEU A 210 -20.20 -3.80 -3.35
C LEU A 210 -21.44 -2.91 -3.17
N GLY A 211 -22.62 -3.53 -2.98
CA GLY A 211 -23.87 -2.83 -2.72
C GLY A 211 -24.57 -2.30 -3.98
N CYS A 212 -24.25 -2.83 -5.16
CA CYS A 212 -24.88 -2.45 -6.42
C CYS A 212 -26.00 -3.45 -6.78
N VAL A 213 -27.12 -2.92 -7.25
CA VAL A 213 -28.22 -3.69 -7.83
C VAL A 213 -28.19 -3.46 -9.35
N LEU A 214 -28.11 -4.53 -10.11
CA LEU A 214 -28.21 -4.53 -11.57
C LEU A 214 -29.63 -4.98 -11.96
N TRP A 215 -30.26 -4.26 -12.86
CA TRP A 215 -31.61 -4.51 -13.36
C TRP A 215 -31.55 -5.17 -14.72
#